data_1a0ec174119d54a52d07590a55b64358
#
_entry.id   1a0ec174119d54a52d07590a55b64358
#
_cell.length_a   1.000
_cell.length_b   1.000
_cell.length_c   1.000
_cell.angle_alpha   90.00
_cell.angle_beta   90.00
_cell.angle_gamma   90.00
#
_symmetry.space_group_name_H-M   'P 1'
#
loop_
_entity.id
_entity.type
_entity.pdbx_description
1 polymer ?
#
loop_
_entity_poly.entity_id
_entity_poly.type
_entity_poly.pdbx_seq_one_letter_code
_entity_poly.pdbx_strand_id
1 'polypeptide(L)'
;YGPIALNHAQAIRAAAARATAPVTIIDTDFVTTQAFCEEYEGRTHPFVSACIDEFRLDHTIMLDNNTPWVDDGMRSLGTPEARGRFEQRLLDIFARHDIELHMIDQPDYNARYQHALLIIDKLIYGK
;
A
#
# COMPACT_ATOMS: atom_id res chain seq x y z
N TYR A 1 12.30 10.92 2.91
CA TYR A 1 11.00 10.23 3.15
C TYR A 1 9.98 11.14 3.82
N GLY A 2 10.41 12.08 4.64
CA GLY A 2 9.50 13.05 5.24
C GLY A 2 8.75 13.89 4.21
N PRO A 3 9.44 14.52 3.23
CA PRO A 3 8.77 15.27 2.17
C PRO A 3 7.83 14.41 1.32
N ILE A 4 8.18 13.15 1.05
CA ILE A 4 7.30 12.23 0.32
C ILE A 4 6.02 12.00 1.10
N ALA A 5 6.12 11.73 2.39
CA ALA A 5 4.95 11.51 3.24
C ALA A 5 4.10 12.77 3.36
N LEU A 6 4.71 13.94 3.48
CA LEU A 6 3.98 15.20 3.55
C LEU A 6 3.19 15.48 2.27
N ASN A 7 3.83 15.28 1.11
CA ASN A 7 3.16 15.46 -0.18
C ASN A 7 2.00 14.49 -0.33
N HIS A 8 2.18 13.23 0.11
CA HIS A 8 1.13 12.22 0.06
C HIS A 8 -0.05 12.60 0.95
N ALA A 9 0.22 13.08 2.17
CA ALA A 9 -0.82 13.53 3.09
C ALA A 9 -1.64 14.68 2.49
N GLN A 10 -0.98 15.65 1.88
CA GLN A 10 -1.64 16.77 1.22
C GLN A 10 -2.51 16.32 0.05
N ALA A 11 -2.02 15.35 -0.75
CA ALA A 11 -2.77 14.80 -1.87
C ALA A 11 -4.02 14.06 -1.39
N ILE A 12 -3.91 13.27 -0.32
CA ILE A 12 -5.04 12.54 0.27
C ILE A 12 -6.10 13.53 0.76
N ARG A 13 -5.70 14.57 1.48
CA ARG A 13 -6.65 15.58 1.97
C ARG A 13 -7.35 16.30 0.82
N ALA A 14 -6.61 16.68 -0.22
CA ALA A 14 -7.18 17.33 -1.37
C ALA A 14 -8.16 16.41 -2.11
N ALA A 15 -7.83 15.13 -2.26
CA ALA A 15 -8.72 14.17 -2.90
C ALA A 15 -10.01 13.98 -2.09
N ALA A 16 -9.91 13.86 -0.76
CA ALA A 16 -11.07 13.72 0.12
C ALA A 16 -11.99 14.94 0.02
N ALA A 17 -11.43 16.15 -0.05
CA ALA A 17 -12.20 17.38 -0.16
C ALA A 17 -12.95 17.49 -1.48
N ARG A 18 -12.43 16.87 -2.55
CA ARG A 18 -13.04 16.89 -3.88
C ARG A 18 -13.90 15.66 -4.18
N ALA A 19 -13.95 14.70 -3.28
CA ALA A 19 -14.59 13.41 -3.54
C ALA A 19 -16.09 13.57 -3.77
N THR A 20 -16.58 13.01 -4.88
CA THR A 20 -18.01 12.95 -5.21
C THR A 20 -18.47 11.51 -5.40
N ALA A 21 -17.55 10.57 -5.52
CA ALA A 21 -17.83 9.14 -5.64
C ALA A 21 -17.92 8.49 -4.26
N PRO A 22 -18.61 7.33 -4.15
CA PRO A 22 -18.69 6.62 -2.85
C PRO A 22 -17.36 6.05 -2.37
N VAL A 23 -16.38 5.89 -3.25
CA VAL A 23 -15.06 5.35 -2.92
C VAL A 23 -13.98 6.22 -3.56
N THR A 24 -12.92 6.49 -2.79
CA THR A 24 -11.69 7.09 -3.31
C THR A 24 -10.58 6.06 -3.21
N ILE A 25 -9.89 5.82 -4.31
CA ILE A 25 -8.79 4.86 -4.37
C ILE A 25 -7.47 5.62 -4.25
N ILE A 26 -6.63 5.17 -3.31
CA ILE A 26 -5.31 5.73 -3.07
C ILE A 26 -4.28 4.72 -3.57
N ASP A 27 -3.42 5.13 -4.50
CA ASP A 27 -2.32 4.29 -5.00
C ASP A 27 -1.12 4.48 -4.09
N THR A 28 -0.65 3.39 -3.50
CA THR A 28 0.37 3.33 -2.46
C THR A 28 -0.02 4.11 -1.20
N ASP A 29 0.64 3.80 -0.09
CA ASP A 29 0.32 4.41 1.20
C ASP A 29 1.59 4.75 1.97
N PHE A 30 1.43 5.28 3.18
CA PHE A 30 2.58 5.63 4.03
C PHE A 30 3.35 4.40 4.49
N VAL A 31 2.71 3.22 4.56
CA VAL A 31 3.39 1.97 4.92
C VAL A 31 4.44 1.63 3.87
N THR A 32 4.13 1.80 2.59
CA THR A 32 5.08 1.60 1.51
C THR A 32 6.28 2.54 1.65
N THR A 33 6.03 3.82 1.93
CA THR A 33 7.09 4.81 2.17
C THR A 33 7.97 4.40 3.36
N GLN A 34 7.34 3.95 4.45
CA GLN A 34 8.08 3.49 5.64
C GLN A 34 8.92 2.25 5.34
N ALA A 35 8.37 1.33 4.56
CA ALA A 35 9.09 0.11 4.19
C ALA A 35 10.36 0.45 3.40
N PHE A 36 10.28 1.38 2.45
CA PHE A 36 11.45 1.83 1.72
C PHE A 36 12.46 2.52 2.63
N CYS A 37 12.01 3.34 3.56
CA CYS A 37 12.89 4.00 4.53
C CYS A 37 13.64 2.96 5.37
N GLU A 38 12.94 1.96 5.90
CA GLU A 38 13.57 0.92 6.70
C GLU A 38 14.52 0.05 5.88
N GLU A 39 14.17 -0.24 4.62
CA GLU A 39 15.01 -1.04 3.73
C GLU A 39 16.33 -0.32 3.39
N TYR A 40 16.27 0.97 3.06
CA TYR A 40 17.45 1.69 2.58
C TYR A 40 18.21 2.44 3.68
N GLU A 41 17.55 2.87 4.74
CA GLU A 41 18.19 3.62 5.81
C GLU A 41 18.34 2.83 7.11
N GLY A 42 17.69 1.68 7.22
CA GLY A 42 17.80 0.81 8.37
C GLY A 42 17.15 1.36 9.63
N ARG A 43 16.22 2.30 9.50
CA ARG A 43 15.52 2.87 10.65
C ARG A 43 14.09 3.25 10.33
N THR A 44 13.25 3.29 11.36
CA THR A 44 11.88 3.76 11.28
C THR A 44 11.87 5.28 11.30
N HIS A 45 11.14 5.90 10.37
CA HIS A 45 10.99 7.35 10.29
C HIS A 45 9.80 7.79 11.16
N PRO A 46 10.02 8.60 12.22
CA PRO A 46 8.92 8.95 13.13
C PRO A 46 7.78 9.72 12.48
N PHE A 47 8.10 10.63 11.56
CA PHE A 47 7.06 11.40 10.87
C PHE A 47 6.20 10.50 9.99
N VAL A 48 6.79 9.54 9.30
CA VAL A 48 6.05 8.58 8.47
C VAL A 48 5.16 7.70 9.35
N SER A 49 5.67 7.24 10.49
CA SER A 49 4.87 6.50 11.47
C SER A 49 3.65 7.30 11.91
N ALA A 50 3.84 8.59 12.21
CA ALA A 50 2.73 9.46 12.61
C ALA A 50 1.71 9.61 11.48
N CYS A 51 2.16 9.69 10.23
CA CYS A 51 1.27 9.77 9.08
C CYS A 51 0.42 8.51 8.91
N ILE A 52 1.00 7.34 9.15
CA ILE A 52 0.26 6.07 9.09
C ILE A 52 -0.91 6.11 10.06
N ASP A 53 -0.67 6.56 11.28
CA ASP A 53 -1.70 6.57 12.32
C ASP A 53 -2.71 7.70 12.12
N GLU A 54 -2.27 8.87 11.69
CA GLU A 54 -3.14 10.04 11.51
C GLU A 54 -4.04 9.94 10.29
N PHE A 55 -3.53 9.36 9.20
CA PHE A 55 -4.25 9.27 7.94
C PHE A 55 -4.63 7.81 7.63
N ARG A 56 -5.23 7.14 8.61
CA ARG A 56 -5.64 5.75 8.41
C ARG A 56 -6.69 5.66 7.31
N LEU A 57 -6.47 4.71 6.41
CA LEU A 57 -7.41 4.42 5.33
C LEU A 57 -8.50 3.49 5.86
N ASP A 58 -9.71 3.60 5.33
CA ASP A 58 -10.82 2.76 5.77
C ASP A 58 -10.55 1.29 5.45
N HIS A 59 -9.96 1.02 4.29
CA HIS A 59 -9.63 -0.34 3.86
C HIS A 59 -8.33 -0.32 3.08
N THR A 60 -7.52 -1.36 3.25
CA THR A 60 -6.24 -1.50 2.57
C THR A 60 -6.19 -2.83 1.83
N ILE A 61 -5.86 -2.78 0.55
CA ILE A 61 -5.67 -3.96 -0.29
C ILE A 61 -4.17 -4.12 -0.54
N MET A 62 -3.65 -5.32 -0.30
CA MET A 62 -2.28 -5.66 -0.62
C MET A 62 -2.24 -6.71 -1.72
N LEU A 63 -1.44 -6.44 -2.75
CA LEU A 63 -1.22 -7.37 -3.84
C LEU A 63 0.00 -8.23 -3.52
N ASP A 64 -0.19 -9.55 -3.56
CA ASP A 64 0.93 -10.46 -3.35
C ASP A 64 1.93 -10.34 -4.51
N ASN A 65 3.18 -10.67 -4.25
CA ASN A 65 4.27 -10.57 -5.24
C ASN A 65 4.41 -11.82 -6.10
N ASN A 66 3.38 -12.66 -6.20
CA ASN A 66 3.43 -13.94 -6.91
C ASN A 66 3.08 -13.85 -8.40
N THR A 67 2.88 -12.65 -8.96
CA THR A 67 2.76 -12.47 -10.41
C THR A 67 4.14 -12.51 -11.05
N PRO A 68 4.23 -12.94 -12.33
CA PRO A 68 5.51 -12.89 -13.02
C PRO A 68 6.09 -11.48 -13.03
N TRP A 69 7.34 -11.36 -12.61
CA TRP A 69 8.03 -10.08 -12.57
C TRP A 69 8.83 -9.88 -13.85
N VAL A 70 8.70 -8.70 -14.44
CA VAL A 70 9.44 -8.32 -15.63
C VAL A 70 10.38 -7.19 -15.27
N ASP A 71 11.69 -7.41 -15.50
CA ASP A 71 12.70 -6.40 -15.22
C ASP A 71 12.65 -5.33 -16.29
N ASP A 72 12.24 -4.13 -15.92
CA ASP A 72 12.24 -2.97 -16.83
C ASP A 72 13.49 -2.09 -16.66
N GLY A 73 14.46 -2.54 -15.85
CA GLY A 73 15.70 -1.82 -15.59
C GLY A 73 15.55 -0.63 -14.65
N MET A 74 14.38 -0.39 -14.12
CA MET A 74 14.10 0.79 -13.30
C MET A 74 13.79 0.47 -11.84
N ARG A 75 13.63 -0.80 -11.49
CA ARG A 75 13.26 -1.23 -10.14
C ARG A 75 14.50 -1.62 -9.36
N SER A 76 14.58 -1.13 -8.11
CA SER A 76 15.72 -1.40 -7.24
C SER A 76 15.61 -2.76 -6.52
N LEU A 77 14.40 -3.34 -6.42
CA LEU A 77 14.17 -4.63 -5.76
C LEU A 77 13.94 -5.71 -6.83
N GLY A 78 15.02 -6.06 -7.56
CA GLY A 78 14.92 -6.92 -8.73
C GLY A 78 15.02 -8.42 -8.46
N THR A 79 15.50 -8.86 -7.28
CA THR A 79 15.64 -10.28 -6.98
C THR A 79 14.42 -10.83 -6.24
N PRO A 80 14.08 -12.12 -6.41
CA PRO A 80 13.00 -12.72 -5.65
C PRO A 80 13.21 -12.60 -4.14
N GLU A 81 14.44 -12.73 -3.67
CA GLU A 81 14.78 -12.62 -2.25
C GLU A 81 14.52 -11.20 -1.73
N ALA A 82 14.94 -10.18 -2.49
CA ALA A 82 14.72 -8.78 -2.11
C ALA A 82 13.23 -8.44 -2.06
N ARG A 83 12.46 -8.93 -3.03
CA ARG A 83 11.01 -8.71 -3.06
C ARG A 83 10.32 -9.42 -1.91
N GLY A 84 10.77 -10.64 -1.56
CA GLY A 84 10.23 -11.38 -0.42
C GLY A 84 10.51 -10.67 0.90
N ARG A 85 11.73 -10.15 1.09
CA ARG A 85 12.08 -9.38 2.28
C ARG A 85 11.24 -8.12 2.38
N PHE A 86 11.05 -7.42 1.27
CA PHE A 86 10.26 -6.19 1.24
C PHE A 86 8.79 -6.46 1.56
N GLU A 87 8.22 -7.53 1.00
CA GLU A 87 6.85 -7.93 1.31
C GLU A 87 6.69 -8.24 2.80
N GLN A 88 7.65 -8.99 3.38
CA GLN A 88 7.60 -9.29 4.81
C GLN A 88 7.70 -8.02 5.64
N ARG A 89 8.52 -7.07 5.21
CA ARG A 89 8.63 -5.77 5.88
C ARG A 89 7.31 -5.01 5.85
N LEU A 90 6.63 -5.00 4.70
CA LEU A 90 5.29 -4.40 4.60
C LEU A 90 4.32 -5.04 5.58
N LEU A 91 4.27 -6.36 5.63
CA LEU A 91 3.39 -7.09 6.53
C LEU A 91 3.70 -6.77 8.00
N ASP A 92 4.97 -6.68 8.35
CA ASP A 92 5.40 -6.33 9.72
C ASP A 92 4.94 -4.92 10.10
N ILE A 93 5.05 -3.95 9.19
CA ILE A 93 4.62 -2.58 9.45
C ILE A 93 3.10 -2.50 9.58
N PHE A 94 2.35 -3.18 8.72
CA PHE A 94 0.90 -3.23 8.83
C PHE A 94 0.49 -3.81 10.19
N ALA A 95 1.13 -4.89 10.63
CA ALA A 95 0.85 -5.49 11.93
C ALA A 95 1.22 -4.55 13.08
N ARG A 96 2.34 -3.84 12.97
CA ARG A 96 2.81 -2.88 13.97
C ARG A 96 1.80 -1.75 14.18
N HIS A 97 1.12 -1.34 13.11
CA HIS A 97 0.11 -0.26 13.17
C HIS A 97 -1.32 -0.79 13.25
N ASP A 98 -1.49 -2.10 13.44
CA ASP A 98 -2.80 -2.73 13.62
C ASP A 98 -3.74 -2.48 12.43
N ILE A 99 -3.21 -2.64 11.23
CA ILE A 99 -3.95 -2.46 9.98
C ILE A 99 -4.34 -3.82 9.41
N GLU A 100 -5.64 -4.05 9.21
CA GLU A 100 -6.13 -5.25 8.54
C GLU A 100 -5.98 -5.12 7.03
N LEU A 101 -5.60 -6.22 6.38
CA LEU A 101 -5.36 -6.25 4.94
C LEU A 101 -6.36 -7.14 4.23
N HIS A 102 -6.81 -6.68 3.06
CA HIS A 102 -7.46 -7.54 2.07
C HIS A 102 -6.36 -8.01 1.12
N MET A 103 -5.96 -9.29 1.23
CA MET A 103 -4.92 -9.83 0.36
C MET A 103 -5.50 -10.27 -0.96
N ILE A 104 -4.83 -9.90 -2.05
CA ILE A 104 -5.11 -10.39 -3.38
C ILE A 104 -3.90 -11.17 -3.83
N ASP A 105 -4.03 -12.50 -3.93
CA ASP A 105 -2.92 -13.41 -4.16
C ASP A 105 -3.02 -14.22 -5.45
N GLN A 106 -4.02 -13.95 -6.29
CA GLN A 106 -4.11 -14.60 -7.58
C GLN A 106 -2.92 -14.18 -8.45
N PRO A 107 -2.23 -15.13 -9.12
CA PRO A 107 -1.09 -14.77 -9.97
C PRO A 107 -1.50 -14.15 -11.30
N ASP A 108 -2.74 -14.30 -11.74
CA ASP A 108 -3.25 -13.75 -13.00
C ASP A 108 -3.82 -12.35 -12.78
N TYR A 109 -3.42 -11.40 -13.62
CA TYR A 109 -3.85 -10.01 -13.49
C TYR A 109 -5.36 -9.84 -13.63
N ASN A 110 -6.01 -10.60 -14.53
CA ASN A 110 -7.45 -10.50 -14.68
C ASN A 110 -8.18 -11.01 -13.44
N ALA A 111 -7.70 -12.11 -12.83
CA ALA A 111 -8.26 -12.63 -11.60
C ALA A 111 -8.09 -11.63 -10.45
N ARG A 112 -6.96 -10.94 -10.38
CA ARG A 112 -6.72 -9.87 -9.40
C ARG A 112 -7.72 -8.73 -9.56
N TYR A 113 -7.94 -8.32 -10.80
CA TYR A 113 -8.90 -7.27 -11.12
C TYR A 113 -10.30 -7.64 -10.67
N GLN A 114 -10.76 -8.86 -10.99
CA GLN A 114 -12.08 -9.33 -10.57
C GLN A 114 -12.20 -9.40 -9.05
N HIS A 115 -11.14 -9.86 -8.35
CA HIS A 115 -11.15 -9.91 -6.89
C HIS A 115 -11.24 -8.51 -6.29
N ALA A 116 -10.48 -7.55 -6.83
CA ALA A 116 -10.52 -6.17 -6.38
C ALA A 116 -11.92 -5.57 -6.55
N LEU A 117 -12.57 -5.83 -7.69
CA LEU A 117 -13.94 -5.36 -7.93
C LEU A 117 -14.93 -5.92 -6.91
N LEU A 118 -14.79 -7.21 -6.53
CA LEU A 118 -15.65 -7.80 -5.52
C LEU A 118 -15.47 -7.13 -4.16
N ILE A 119 -14.23 -6.84 -3.78
CA ILE A 119 -13.96 -6.14 -2.52
C ILE A 119 -14.61 -4.76 -2.55
N ILE A 120 -14.41 -4.00 -3.61
CA ILE A 120 -14.94 -2.64 -3.74
C ILE A 120 -16.49 -2.66 -3.73
N ASP A 121 -17.11 -3.60 -4.43
CA ASP A 121 -18.56 -3.72 -4.43
C ASP A 121 -19.11 -3.98 -3.05
N LYS A 122 -18.46 -4.83 -2.25
CA LYS A 122 -18.86 -5.06 -0.86
C LYS A 122 -18.76 -3.80 -0.03
N LEU A 123 -17.72 -3.00 -0.23
CA LEU A 123 -17.53 -1.75 0.51
C LEU A 123 -18.63 -0.72 0.15
N ILE A 124 -18.97 -0.63 -1.11
CA ILE A 124 -19.98 0.34 -1.57
C ILE A 124 -21.38 -0.08 -1.16
N TYR A 125 -21.74 -1.36 -1.34
CA TYR A 125 -23.09 -1.85 -1.14
C TYR A 125 -23.32 -2.52 0.20
N GLY A 126 -22.30 -2.64 1.03
CA GLY A 126 -22.42 -3.12 2.41
C GLY A 126 -22.73 -4.61 2.54
N LYS A 127 -22.36 -5.41 1.55
CA LYS A 127 -22.71 -6.84 1.56
C LYS A 127 -21.55 -7.77 1.35
#